data_22c8d9fc6c94feca5de6a86dfe958768
#
_entry.id   22c8d9fc6c94feca5de6a86dfe958768
#
_cell.length_a   1.000
_cell.length_b   1.000
_cell.length_c   1.000
_cell.angle_alpha   90.00
_cell.angle_beta   90.00
_cell.angle_gamma   90.00
#
_symmetry.space_group_name_H-M   'P 1'
#
loop_
_entity.id
_entity.type
_entity.pdbx_description
1 polymer ?
#
loop_
_entity_poly.entity_id
_entity_poly.type
_entity_poly.pdbx_seq_one_letter_code
_entity_poly.pdbx_strand_id
1 'polypeptide(L)'
;MNQDIVNARSLVGRALLCAALFVPVAPGVAGAADSGYTPAVGQEGKDVIWVPTPQALVERMLTVANIRPGDFVVDLGSGDGRTVITAAKKFGARALGLEYNPDMVELSRRNAEKEGVADRAQFQRADIFATDFSNATVVTMYLLPSLNLRLRPILLNMKPGTRVVSHAFTMDDWNPDQTENVEGRTAYLWIVPAKVEGAWRVDAGGKTYDVDLKQRYQVLTGQAKAAGGPVQFRDGTVRGDEVTFTLVEGGVARTFIGKVVGDRLEGTARGSNDARFTATRNR
;
A
#
# COMPACT_ATOMS: atom_id res chain seq x y z
N MET A 1 75.72 -6.30 -67.06
CA MET A 1 76.42 -7.49 -67.53
C MET A 1 75.53 -8.69 -67.12
N ASN A 2 74.92 -9.24 -68.13
CA ASN A 2 74.41 -10.62 -68.27
C ASN A 2 73.42 -11.17 -67.23
N GLN A 3 72.19 -11.42 -67.64
CA GLN A 3 71.65 -12.62 -68.39
C GLN A 3 71.64 -13.86 -67.45
N ASP A 4 70.64 -14.68 -67.25
CA ASP A 4 69.70 -15.31 -68.19
C ASP A 4 68.49 -15.86 -67.36
N ILE A 5 67.29 -15.69 -67.82
CA ILE A 5 66.32 -16.62 -68.46
C ILE A 5 66.50 -18.11 -68.08
N VAL A 6 65.41 -18.72 -67.46
CA VAL A 6 64.76 -19.93 -68.04
C VAL A 6 63.38 -20.17 -67.42
N ASN A 7 62.43 -20.38 -68.29
CA ASN A 7 61.06 -20.84 -68.10
C ASN A 7 60.92 -22.24 -67.44
N ALA A 8 59.83 -22.48 -66.70
CA ALA A 8 59.11 -23.74 -66.86
C ALA A 8 57.69 -23.65 -66.29
N ARG A 9 56.80 -24.01 -67.07
CA ARG A 9 55.35 -24.18 -67.12
C ARG A 9 54.71 -24.95 -65.96
N SER A 10 53.50 -24.47 -65.62
CA SER A 10 52.24 -25.23 -65.51
C SER A 10 52.08 -26.30 -64.41
N LEU A 11 51.12 -26.03 -63.49
CA LEU A 11 50.04 -27.00 -63.27
C LEU A 11 48.92 -26.30 -62.49
N VAL A 12 47.76 -26.25 -63.12
CA VAL A 12 46.50 -25.72 -62.60
C VAL A 12 45.93 -26.76 -61.61
N GLY A 13 45.91 -26.45 -60.37
CA GLY A 13 45.16 -27.18 -59.37
C GLY A 13 43.98 -26.34 -58.91
N ARG A 14 42.76 -26.65 -59.36
CA ARG A 14 41.53 -26.12 -58.91
C ARG A 14 41.24 -26.69 -57.53
N ALA A 15 41.44 -25.94 -56.45
CA ALA A 15 40.91 -26.25 -55.15
C ALA A 15 39.51 -25.65 -55.04
N LEU A 16 38.47 -26.52 -54.99
CA LEU A 16 37.11 -26.17 -54.63
C LEU A 16 37.08 -25.81 -53.11
N LEU A 17 36.90 -24.53 -52.81
CA LEU A 17 36.65 -24.05 -51.45
C LEU A 17 35.16 -24.24 -51.21
N CYS A 18 34.76 -25.31 -50.49
CA CYS A 18 33.41 -25.42 -49.88
C CYS A 18 33.32 -24.48 -48.71
N ALA A 19 32.74 -23.29 -48.91
CA ALA A 19 32.33 -22.41 -47.83
C ALA A 19 31.10 -23.00 -47.15
N ALA A 20 31.29 -23.63 -45.99
CA ALA A 20 30.21 -24.02 -45.11
C ALA A 20 29.62 -22.74 -44.49
N LEU A 21 28.43 -22.34 -44.94
CA LEU A 21 27.63 -21.31 -44.32
C LEU A 21 27.15 -21.83 -42.95
N PHE A 22 27.86 -21.45 -41.88
CA PHE A 22 27.36 -21.57 -40.51
C PHE A 22 26.26 -20.51 -40.33
N VAL A 23 24.99 -20.91 -40.39
CA VAL A 23 23.85 -20.09 -39.94
C VAL A 23 23.80 -20.23 -38.41
N PRO A 24 24.00 -19.15 -37.62
CA PRO A 24 23.81 -19.24 -36.20
C PRO A 24 22.30 -19.42 -35.94
N VAL A 25 21.91 -20.58 -35.45
CA VAL A 25 20.57 -20.79 -34.87
C VAL A 25 20.55 -19.99 -33.57
N ALA A 26 19.92 -18.82 -33.62
CA ALA A 26 19.60 -18.10 -32.38
C ALA A 26 18.72 -19.02 -31.50
N PRO A 27 19.03 -19.15 -30.18
CA PRO A 27 18.14 -19.88 -29.29
C PRO A 27 16.79 -19.15 -29.31
N GLY A 28 15.77 -19.81 -29.84
CA GLY A 28 14.41 -19.34 -29.78
C GLY A 28 14.08 -19.06 -28.29
N VAL A 29 13.72 -17.84 -27.97
CA VAL A 29 13.07 -17.52 -26.72
C VAL A 29 11.81 -18.39 -26.73
N ALA A 30 11.83 -19.45 -25.90
CA ALA A 30 10.65 -20.24 -25.66
C ALA A 30 9.65 -19.28 -24.99
N GLY A 31 8.72 -18.74 -25.79
CA GLY A 31 7.58 -18.03 -25.26
C GLY A 31 6.90 -18.98 -24.29
N ALA A 32 6.69 -18.55 -23.05
CA ALA A 32 5.93 -19.29 -22.08
C ALA A 32 4.61 -19.67 -22.77
N ALA A 33 4.34 -20.98 -22.90
CA ALA A 33 3.10 -21.45 -23.47
C ALA A 33 1.96 -20.84 -22.66
N ASP A 34 1.03 -20.17 -23.31
CA ASP A 34 -0.21 -19.70 -22.68
C ASP A 34 -0.84 -20.92 -22.01
N SER A 35 -0.81 -20.95 -20.67
CA SER A 35 -1.26 -22.12 -19.90
C SER A 35 -2.74 -22.39 -20.05
N GLY A 36 -3.47 -21.50 -20.75
CA GLY A 36 -4.92 -21.61 -20.93
C GLY A 36 -5.71 -21.54 -19.61
N TYR A 37 -5.02 -21.27 -18.48
CA TYR A 37 -5.67 -21.21 -17.17
C TYR A 37 -6.69 -20.08 -17.11
N THR A 38 -7.95 -20.46 -16.84
CA THR A 38 -9.06 -19.54 -16.61
C THR A 38 -9.69 -19.87 -15.27
N PRO A 39 -9.66 -18.94 -14.29
CA PRO A 39 -10.24 -19.21 -12.99
C PRO A 39 -11.77 -19.28 -13.04
N ALA A 40 -12.35 -20.20 -12.28
CA ALA A 40 -13.80 -20.27 -12.06
C ALA A 40 -14.18 -19.47 -10.81
N VAL A 41 -15.22 -18.65 -10.91
CA VAL A 41 -15.76 -17.94 -9.72
C VAL A 41 -16.23 -18.98 -8.70
N GLY A 42 -15.77 -18.83 -7.45
CA GLY A 42 -16.06 -19.80 -6.39
C GLY A 42 -15.02 -20.93 -6.29
N GLN A 43 -13.99 -20.96 -7.13
CA GLN A 43 -12.91 -21.95 -6.98
C GLN A 43 -12.21 -21.80 -5.62
N GLU A 44 -11.76 -22.93 -5.08
CA GLU A 44 -11.06 -22.98 -3.80
C GLU A 44 -9.70 -22.26 -3.90
N GLY A 45 -9.42 -21.41 -2.90
CA GLY A 45 -8.11 -20.86 -2.61
C GLY A 45 -7.56 -21.49 -1.33
N LYS A 46 -6.47 -20.93 -0.80
CA LYS A 46 -5.87 -21.41 0.45
C LYS A 46 -6.81 -21.25 1.66
N ASP A 47 -7.37 -20.07 1.84
CA ASP A 47 -8.19 -19.70 3.01
C ASP A 47 -9.55 -19.11 2.61
N VAL A 48 -9.72 -18.76 1.33
CA VAL A 48 -10.96 -18.18 0.78
C VAL A 48 -11.22 -18.73 -0.62
N ILE A 49 -12.49 -18.76 -1.03
CA ILE A 49 -12.86 -18.97 -2.44
C ILE A 49 -12.54 -17.71 -3.26
N TRP A 50 -12.12 -17.88 -4.50
CA TRP A 50 -11.90 -16.76 -5.39
C TRP A 50 -13.20 -16.15 -5.90
N VAL A 51 -13.42 -14.86 -5.58
CA VAL A 51 -14.51 -14.05 -6.10
C VAL A 51 -13.93 -12.70 -6.54
N PRO A 52 -14.00 -12.35 -7.82
CA PRO A 52 -13.41 -11.11 -8.30
C PRO A 52 -14.20 -9.89 -7.83
N THR A 53 -13.50 -8.86 -7.34
CA THR A 53 -14.11 -7.54 -7.08
C THR A 53 -14.53 -6.90 -8.41
N PRO A 54 -15.77 -6.40 -8.57
CA PRO A 54 -16.18 -5.70 -9.77
C PRO A 54 -15.31 -4.49 -10.07
N GLN A 55 -15.06 -4.23 -11.35
CA GLN A 55 -14.12 -3.19 -11.77
C GLN A 55 -14.49 -1.80 -11.26
N ALA A 56 -15.78 -1.45 -11.26
CA ALA A 56 -16.25 -0.17 -10.74
C ALA A 56 -15.93 0.01 -9.25
N LEU A 57 -16.02 -1.07 -8.47
CA LEU A 57 -15.67 -1.03 -7.05
C LEU A 57 -14.15 -0.97 -6.84
N VAL A 58 -13.35 -1.69 -7.65
CA VAL A 58 -11.88 -1.58 -7.63
C VAL A 58 -11.47 -0.11 -7.83
N GLU A 59 -12.01 0.54 -8.84
CA GLU A 59 -11.70 1.95 -9.13
C GLU A 59 -12.12 2.87 -7.96
N ARG A 60 -13.28 2.60 -7.35
CA ARG A 60 -13.73 3.37 -6.19
C ARG A 60 -12.84 3.15 -4.98
N MET A 61 -12.43 1.91 -4.70
CA MET A 61 -11.49 1.57 -3.62
C MET A 61 -10.16 2.33 -3.76
N LEU A 62 -9.61 2.38 -4.97
CA LEU A 62 -8.35 3.09 -5.23
C LEU A 62 -8.54 4.61 -5.18
N THR A 63 -9.69 5.12 -5.62
CA THR A 63 -10.03 6.55 -5.56
C THR A 63 -10.19 7.02 -4.12
N VAL A 64 -10.94 6.30 -3.28
CA VAL A 64 -11.14 6.68 -1.87
C VAL A 64 -9.85 6.59 -1.06
N ALA A 65 -8.97 5.66 -1.42
CA ALA A 65 -7.61 5.61 -0.87
C ALA A 65 -6.72 6.77 -1.36
N ASN A 66 -7.21 7.61 -2.26
CA ASN A 66 -6.47 8.75 -2.81
C ASN A 66 -5.08 8.35 -3.32
N ILE A 67 -5.05 7.31 -4.16
CA ILE A 67 -3.81 6.76 -4.73
C ILE A 67 -3.11 7.81 -5.59
N ARG A 68 -1.79 7.87 -5.48
CA ARG A 68 -0.91 8.79 -6.22
C ARG A 68 0.26 8.04 -6.84
N PRO A 69 0.93 8.59 -7.86
CA PRO A 69 2.09 7.93 -8.50
C PRO A 69 3.24 7.55 -7.55
N GLY A 70 3.39 8.27 -6.42
CA GLY A 70 4.40 7.97 -5.39
C GLY A 70 4.01 6.83 -4.43
N ASP A 71 2.80 6.30 -4.53
CA ASP A 71 2.33 5.22 -3.65
C ASP A 71 2.89 3.86 -4.04
N PHE A 72 2.99 3.02 -3.02
CA PHE A 72 3.21 1.58 -3.17
C PHE A 72 1.99 0.84 -2.64
N VAL A 73 1.22 0.27 -3.57
CA VAL A 73 -0.01 -0.48 -3.28
C VAL A 73 0.33 -1.95 -3.13
N VAL A 74 -0.14 -2.60 -2.06
CA VAL A 74 -0.08 -4.05 -1.91
C VAL A 74 -1.49 -4.61 -1.81
N ASP A 75 -1.82 -5.56 -2.68
CA ASP A 75 -3.11 -6.26 -2.71
C ASP A 75 -2.97 -7.66 -2.11
N LEU A 76 -3.67 -7.91 -1.02
CA LEU A 76 -3.60 -9.16 -0.26
C LEU A 76 -4.64 -10.15 -0.78
N GLY A 77 -4.19 -11.25 -1.41
CA GLY A 77 -5.03 -12.17 -2.15
C GLY A 77 -5.42 -11.59 -3.51
N SER A 78 -4.42 -11.25 -4.34
CA SER A 78 -4.62 -10.41 -5.53
C SER A 78 -5.39 -11.09 -6.67
N GLY A 79 -5.63 -12.40 -6.57
CA GLY A 79 -6.41 -13.14 -7.56
C GLY A 79 -5.89 -12.97 -8.99
N ASP A 80 -6.72 -12.48 -9.89
CA ASP A 80 -6.37 -12.24 -11.30
C ASP A 80 -5.60 -10.93 -11.56
N GLY A 81 -5.24 -10.21 -10.49
CA GLY A 81 -4.41 -9.02 -10.53
C GLY A 81 -5.11 -7.70 -10.84
N ARG A 82 -6.45 -7.71 -11.01
CA ARG A 82 -7.21 -6.53 -11.47
C ARG A 82 -6.99 -5.27 -10.63
N THR A 83 -6.90 -5.38 -9.30
CA THR A 83 -6.68 -4.24 -8.39
C THR A 83 -5.30 -3.65 -8.61
N VAL A 84 -4.27 -4.50 -8.64
CA VAL A 84 -2.86 -4.13 -8.86
C VAL A 84 -2.66 -3.48 -10.22
N ILE A 85 -3.22 -4.09 -11.27
CA ILE A 85 -3.17 -3.58 -12.64
C ILE A 85 -3.86 -2.23 -12.74
N THR A 86 -5.04 -2.08 -12.11
CA THR A 86 -5.77 -0.80 -12.10
C THR A 86 -4.99 0.29 -11.37
N ALA A 87 -4.37 -0.02 -10.23
CA ALA A 87 -3.52 0.92 -9.49
C ALA A 87 -2.35 1.43 -10.36
N ALA A 88 -1.69 0.52 -11.07
CA ALA A 88 -0.59 0.86 -11.98
C ALA A 88 -1.06 1.65 -13.20
N LYS A 89 -2.14 1.20 -13.87
CA LYS A 89 -2.60 1.75 -15.15
C LYS A 89 -3.29 3.11 -15.01
N LYS A 90 -4.24 3.21 -14.07
CA LYS A 90 -5.06 4.42 -13.90
C LYS A 90 -4.47 5.46 -12.96
N PHE A 91 -3.71 5.03 -11.96
CA PHE A 91 -3.18 5.93 -10.92
C PHE A 91 -1.67 6.12 -11.00
N GLY A 92 -0.97 5.37 -11.86
CA GLY A 92 0.48 5.46 -12.04
C GLY A 92 1.30 4.96 -10.82
N ALA A 93 0.67 4.29 -9.87
CA ALA A 93 1.32 3.78 -8.69
C ALA A 93 2.16 2.53 -8.97
N ARG A 94 3.18 2.26 -8.15
CA ARG A 94 3.77 0.93 -8.08
C ARG A 94 2.85 0.02 -7.28
N ALA A 95 2.66 -1.21 -7.74
CA ALA A 95 1.74 -2.12 -7.08
C ALA A 95 2.26 -3.56 -7.07
N LEU A 96 1.99 -4.29 -5.99
CA LEU A 96 2.38 -5.68 -5.78
C LEU A 96 1.14 -6.48 -5.37
N GLY A 97 0.87 -7.55 -6.10
CA GLY A 97 -0.11 -8.55 -5.71
C GLY A 97 0.55 -9.70 -4.97
N LEU A 98 0.05 -10.01 -3.79
CA LEU A 98 0.42 -11.20 -3.04
C LEU A 98 -0.68 -12.24 -3.21
N GLU A 99 -0.36 -13.39 -3.82
CA GLU A 99 -1.32 -14.44 -4.13
C GLU A 99 -0.71 -15.81 -3.81
N TYR A 100 -1.49 -16.68 -3.20
CA TYR A 100 -1.01 -18.01 -2.83
C TYR A 100 -1.02 -19.01 -3.99
N ASN A 101 -2.04 -18.92 -4.85
CA ASN A 101 -2.21 -19.82 -6.00
C ASN A 101 -1.23 -19.44 -7.13
N PRO A 102 -0.30 -20.34 -7.51
CA PRO A 102 0.69 -20.04 -8.56
C PRO A 102 0.06 -19.78 -9.93
N ASP A 103 -1.04 -20.46 -10.29
CA ASP A 103 -1.70 -20.27 -11.58
C ASP A 103 -2.35 -18.89 -11.69
N MET A 104 -2.89 -18.38 -10.57
CA MET A 104 -3.40 -17.02 -10.47
C MET A 104 -2.28 -15.97 -10.57
N VAL A 105 -1.12 -16.24 -9.98
CA VAL A 105 0.07 -15.37 -10.11
C VAL A 105 0.51 -15.26 -11.57
N GLU A 106 0.59 -16.39 -12.27
CA GLU A 106 0.97 -16.40 -13.70
C GLU A 106 -0.10 -15.72 -14.57
N LEU A 107 -1.38 -15.95 -14.28
CA LEU A 107 -2.48 -15.23 -14.93
C LEU A 107 -2.35 -13.71 -14.75
N SER A 108 -2.11 -13.28 -13.52
CA SER A 108 -1.96 -11.85 -13.18
C SER A 108 -0.78 -11.20 -13.90
N ARG A 109 0.34 -11.90 -14.05
CA ARG A 109 1.51 -11.44 -14.81
C ARG A 109 1.17 -11.25 -16.29
N ARG A 110 0.52 -12.26 -16.91
CA ARG A 110 0.05 -12.13 -18.30
C ARG A 110 -0.93 -10.99 -18.49
N ASN A 111 -1.86 -10.82 -17.52
CA ASN A 111 -2.79 -9.69 -17.57
C ASN A 111 -2.06 -8.34 -17.49
N ALA A 112 -1.04 -8.20 -16.64
CA ALA A 112 -0.25 -6.98 -16.54
C ALA A 112 0.56 -6.68 -17.81
N GLU A 113 1.14 -7.71 -18.44
CA GLU A 113 1.83 -7.61 -19.73
C GLU A 113 0.87 -7.14 -20.83
N LYS A 114 -0.30 -7.79 -20.94
CA LYS A 114 -1.36 -7.42 -21.89
C LYS A 114 -1.83 -5.98 -21.73
N GLU A 115 -1.91 -5.50 -20.47
CA GLU A 115 -2.29 -4.13 -20.14
C GLU A 115 -1.13 -3.12 -20.22
N GLY A 116 0.09 -3.58 -20.53
CA GLY A 116 1.28 -2.74 -20.71
C GLY A 116 1.78 -2.08 -19.43
N VAL A 117 1.59 -2.73 -18.26
CA VAL A 117 1.95 -2.18 -16.94
C VAL A 117 2.83 -3.12 -16.11
N ALA A 118 3.40 -4.16 -16.72
CA ALA A 118 4.23 -5.15 -16.03
C ALA A 118 5.47 -4.55 -15.33
N ASP A 119 5.91 -3.37 -15.72
CA ASP A 119 6.97 -2.60 -15.05
C ASP A 119 6.58 -2.08 -13.67
N ARG A 120 5.29 -1.82 -13.43
CA ARG A 120 4.74 -1.25 -12.19
C ARG A 120 3.80 -2.18 -11.45
N ALA A 121 3.18 -3.14 -12.12
CA ALA A 121 2.27 -4.14 -11.56
C ALA A 121 3.00 -5.48 -11.46
N GLN A 122 3.47 -5.81 -10.25
CA GLN A 122 4.22 -7.03 -9.97
C GLN A 122 3.37 -8.02 -9.18
N PHE A 123 3.67 -9.31 -9.29
CA PHE A 123 2.94 -10.37 -8.60
C PHE A 123 3.89 -11.40 -8.02
N GLN A 124 3.62 -11.78 -6.78
CA GLN A 124 4.43 -12.74 -6.05
C GLN A 124 3.54 -13.86 -5.48
N ARG A 125 3.98 -15.11 -5.69
CA ARG A 125 3.41 -16.23 -4.93
C ARG A 125 3.83 -16.10 -3.48
N ALA A 126 2.85 -15.91 -2.58
CA ALA A 126 3.12 -15.61 -1.19
C ALA A 126 1.98 -15.98 -0.25
N ASP A 127 2.34 -16.27 1.00
CA ASP A 127 1.40 -16.28 2.12
C ASP A 127 1.36 -14.88 2.74
N ILE A 128 0.19 -14.24 2.74
CA ILE A 128 -0.02 -12.89 3.27
C ILE A 128 0.30 -12.74 4.76
N PHE A 129 0.31 -13.85 5.52
CA PHE A 129 0.64 -13.86 6.95
C PHE A 129 2.12 -14.09 7.22
N ALA A 130 2.88 -14.55 6.23
CA ALA A 130 4.31 -14.80 6.33
C ALA A 130 5.17 -13.80 5.54
N THR A 131 4.53 -12.90 4.79
CA THR A 131 5.22 -11.95 3.92
C THR A 131 5.23 -10.56 4.56
N ASP A 132 6.38 -9.90 4.55
CA ASP A 132 6.50 -8.51 4.99
C ASP A 132 6.04 -7.56 3.88
N PHE A 133 5.00 -6.79 4.16
CA PHE A 133 4.47 -5.71 3.32
C PHE A 133 4.41 -4.37 4.08
N SER A 134 5.16 -4.23 5.16
CA SER A 134 5.17 -3.04 6.04
C SER A 134 5.58 -1.74 5.35
N ASN A 135 6.23 -1.84 4.18
CA ASN A 135 6.61 -0.72 3.33
C ASN A 135 5.49 -0.21 2.41
N ALA A 136 4.34 -0.88 2.37
CA ALA A 136 3.18 -0.43 1.60
C ALA A 136 2.65 0.90 2.15
N THR A 137 2.26 1.80 1.24
CA THR A 137 1.54 3.03 1.59
C THR A 137 0.03 2.85 1.50
N VAL A 138 -0.39 1.86 0.74
CA VAL A 138 -1.79 1.43 0.61
C VAL A 138 -1.85 -0.09 0.60
N VAL A 139 -2.79 -0.64 1.36
CA VAL A 139 -3.12 -2.08 1.35
C VAL A 139 -4.56 -2.23 0.88
N THR A 140 -4.78 -3.11 -0.09
CA THR A 140 -6.12 -3.51 -0.53
C THR A 140 -6.36 -4.99 -0.24
N MET A 141 -7.62 -5.36 0.01
CA MET A 141 -7.97 -6.75 0.29
C MET A 141 -9.45 -7.04 0.04
N TYR A 142 -9.71 -8.28 -0.37
CA TYR A 142 -11.06 -8.87 -0.36
C TYR A 142 -10.97 -10.26 0.25
N LEU A 143 -11.01 -10.31 1.56
CA LEU A 143 -10.81 -11.51 2.38
C LEU A 143 -12.03 -11.74 3.29
N LEU A 144 -12.04 -12.89 4.00
CA LEU A 144 -13.06 -13.16 5.01
C LEU A 144 -12.85 -12.34 6.29
N PRO A 145 -13.91 -12.08 7.09
CA PRO A 145 -13.81 -11.35 8.35
C PRO A 145 -12.74 -11.89 9.30
N SER A 146 -12.62 -13.22 9.41
CA SER A 146 -11.62 -13.87 10.27
C SER A 146 -10.18 -13.56 9.84
N LEU A 147 -9.93 -13.44 8.53
CA LEU A 147 -8.61 -13.10 8.00
C LEU A 147 -8.30 -11.61 8.20
N ASN A 148 -9.31 -10.73 8.04
CA ASN A 148 -9.17 -9.30 8.35
C ASN A 148 -8.78 -9.12 9.82
N LEU A 149 -9.39 -9.86 10.74
CA LEU A 149 -9.06 -9.79 12.16
C LEU A 149 -7.65 -10.30 12.47
N ARG A 150 -7.16 -11.32 11.76
CA ARG A 150 -5.78 -11.79 11.88
C ARG A 150 -4.76 -10.77 11.33
N LEU A 151 -5.13 -10.05 10.28
CA LEU A 151 -4.29 -9.00 9.68
C LEU A 151 -4.31 -7.69 10.49
N ARG A 152 -5.38 -7.41 11.21
CA ARG A 152 -5.56 -6.15 11.95
C ARG A 152 -4.36 -5.74 12.82
N PRO A 153 -3.75 -6.61 13.65
CA PRO A 153 -2.57 -6.22 14.43
C PRO A 153 -1.34 -5.92 13.55
N ILE A 154 -1.20 -6.58 12.41
CA ILE A 154 -0.13 -6.30 11.44
C ILE A 154 -0.36 -4.91 10.82
N LEU A 155 -1.59 -4.64 10.36
CA LEU A 155 -1.97 -3.37 9.75
C LEU A 155 -1.83 -2.20 10.72
N LEU A 156 -2.23 -2.36 11.99
CA LEU A 156 -2.08 -1.34 13.04
C LEU A 156 -0.62 -1.04 13.41
N ASN A 157 0.32 -1.91 13.04
CA ASN A 157 1.75 -1.69 13.22
C ASN A 157 2.44 -1.08 11.99
N MET A 158 1.72 -0.87 10.89
CA MET A 158 2.24 -0.17 9.73
C MET A 158 2.46 1.32 10.02
N LYS A 159 3.15 2.00 9.13
CA LYS A 159 3.43 3.42 9.25
C LYS A 159 2.13 4.23 9.38
N PRO A 160 2.02 5.17 10.34
CA PRO A 160 0.88 6.07 10.42
C PRO A 160 0.59 6.75 9.07
N GLY A 161 -0.69 6.80 8.69
CA GLY A 161 -1.11 7.31 7.39
C GLY A 161 -1.17 6.26 6.28
N THR A 162 -0.74 5.00 6.52
CA THR A 162 -1.02 3.90 5.60
C THR A 162 -2.53 3.74 5.46
N ARG A 163 -3.00 3.65 4.22
CA ARG A 163 -4.43 3.51 3.88
C ARG A 163 -4.74 2.05 3.63
N VAL A 164 -5.75 1.53 4.30
CA VAL A 164 -6.19 0.14 4.16
C VAL A 164 -7.61 0.14 3.61
N VAL A 165 -7.84 -0.55 2.50
CA VAL A 165 -9.16 -0.64 1.88
C VAL A 165 -9.61 -2.08 1.77
N SER A 166 -10.78 -2.39 2.32
CA SER A 166 -11.38 -3.72 2.25
C SER A 166 -12.69 -3.70 1.47
N HIS A 167 -12.86 -4.65 0.55
CA HIS A 167 -14.15 -4.94 -0.05
C HIS A 167 -15.00 -5.77 0.90
N ALA A 168 -16.24 -5.40 1.11
CA ALA A 168 -17.32 -6.08 1.82
C ALA A 168 -17.14 -6.27 3.33
N PHE A 169 -15.95 -6.54 3.83
CA PHE A 169 -15.75 -6.98 5.22
C PHE A 169 -15.01 -5.96 6.06
N THR A 170 -15.48 -5.77 7.28
CA THR A 170 -14.92 -4.85 8.28
C THR A 170 -13.79 -5.50 9.09
N MET A 171 -13.27 -4.75 10.05
CA MET A 171 -12.29 -5.19 11.04
C MET A 171 -12.88 -5.17 12.45
N ASP A 172 -14.17 -5.60 12.57
CA ASP A 172 -14.93 -5.65 13.81
C ASP A 172 -14.99 -4.27 14.48
N ASP A 173 -14.47 -4.14 15.69
CA ASP A 173 -14.51 -2.92 16.50
C ASP A 173 -13.53 -1.81 16.08
N TRP A 174 -12.65 -2.05 15.10
CA TRP A 174 -11.94 -0.98 14.42
C TRP A 174 -12.83 -0.39 13.33
N ASN A 175 -13.56 0.66 13.68
CA ASN A 175 -14.48 1.33 12.75
C ASN A 175 -13.70 1.96 11.57
N PRO A 176 -14.24 1.90 10.33
CA PRO A 176 -13.62 2.55 9.19
C PRO A 176 -13.68 4.08 9.30
N ASP A 177 -12.68 4.76 8.74
CA ASP A 177 -12.66 6.21 8.57
C ASP A 177 -13.63 6.67 7.47
N GLN A 178 -13.91 5.79 6.49
CA GLN A 178 -14.85 6.07 5.40
C GLN A 178 -15.46 4.78 4.86
N THR A 179 -16.73 4.87 4.46
CA THR A 179 -17.48 3.78 3.82
C THR A 179 -18.02 4.25 2.48
N GLU A 180 -17.85 3.39 1.47
CA GLU A 180 -18.29 3.64 0.11
C GLU A 180 -19.23 2.54 -0.37
N ASN A 181 -20.22 2.88 -1.18
CA ASN A 181 -21.12 1.92 -1.83
C ASN A 181 -21.14 2.15 -3.33
N VAL A 182 -20.94 1.07 -4.08
CA VAL A 182 -21.02 1.07 -5.54
C VAL A 182 -21.86 -0.12 -5.96
N GLU A 183 -22.99 0.16 -6.57
CA GLU A 183 -23.91 -0.88 -7.09
C GLU A 183 -24.29 -1.95 -6.02
N GLY A 184 -24.54 -1.50 -4.78
CA GLY A 184 -24.90 -2.36 -3.66
C GLY A 184 -23.73 -3.12 -3.02
N ARG A 185 -22.49 -2.86 -3.43
CA ARG A 185 -21.26 -3.42 -2.85
C ARG A 185 -20.52 -2.38 -2.04
N THR A 186 -20.02 -2.77 -0.90
CA THR A 186 -19.43 -1.84 0.07
C THR A 186 -17.92 -1.98 0.10
N ALA A 187 -17.21 -0.86 0.17
CA ALA A 187 -15.81 -0.79 0.50
C ALA A 187 -15.60 0.08 1.75
N TYR A 188 -14.63 -0.30 2.55
CA TYR A 188 -14.28 0.36 3.80
C TYR A 188 -12.83 0.84 3.74
N LEU A 189 -12.59 2.08 4.17
CA LEU A 189 -11.26 2.67 4.29
C LEU A 189 -10.90 2.89 5.75
N TRP A 190 -9.70 2.47 6.13
CA TRP A 190 -9.04 2.84 7.38
C TRP A 190 -7.74 3.56 7.09
N ILE A 191 -7.38 4.51 7.94
CA ILE A 191 -6.09 5.18 7.94
C ILE A 191 -5.38 4.81 9.23
N VAL A 192 -4.24 4.11 9.10
CA VAL A 192 -3.47 3.66 10.27
C VAL A 192 -3.11 4.84 11.16
N PRO A 193 -3.58 4.88 12.42
CA PRO A 193 -3.32 6.00 13.32
C PRO A 193 -1.93 5.92 13.95
N ALA A 194 -1.33 7.07 14.23
CA ALA A 194 -0.15 7.15 15.09
C ALA A 194 -0.49 6.69 16.51
N LYS A 195 0.48 6.13 17.21
CA LYS A 195 0.35 5.70 18.62
C LYS A 195 0.67 6.88 19.53
N VAL A 196 -0.38 7.48 20.11
CA VAL A 196 -0.27 8.69 20.92
C VAL A 196 -0.69 8.51 22.37
N GLU A 197 -1.06 7.30 22.78
CA GLU A 197 -1.40 6.99 24.18
C GLU A 197 -0.26 7.38 25.12
N GLY A 198 -0.61 7.92 26.30
CA GLY A 198 0.32 8.29 27.37
C GLY A 198 0.19 9.75 27.80
N ALA A 199 1.10 10.16 28.68
CA ALA A 199 1.10 11.51 29.27
C ALA A 199 1.84 12.51 28.38
N TRP A 200 1.24 13.66 28.16
CA TRP A 200 1.74 14.74 27.35
C TRP A 200 1.72 16.07 28.10
N ARG A 201 2.78 16.85 27.96
CA ARG A 201 2.81 18.24 28.33
C ARG A 201 2.55 19.10 27.11
N VAL A 202 1.45 19.86 27.13
CA VAL A 202 0.99 20.68 26.00
C VAL A 202 1.13 22.14 26.35
N ASP A 203 1.92 22.89 25.57
CA ASP A 203 2.16 24.34 25.74
C ASP A 203 1.49 25.10 24.59
N ALA A 204 0.56 26.01 24.91
CA ALA A 204 -0.23 26.76 23.93
C ALA A 204 -0.56 28.17 24.41
N GLY A 205 -0.06 29.20 23.73
CA GLY A 205 -0.41 30.60 23.99
C GLY A 205 -0.16 31.04 25.46
N GLY A 206 0.96 30.62 26.03
CA GLY A 206 1.34 30.94 27.41
C GLY A 206 0.65 30.09 28.50
N LYS A 207 -0.17 29.12 28.11
CA LYS A 207 -0.77 28.12 28.99
C LYS A 207 -0.13 26.77 28.79
N THR A 208 -0.01 26.02 29.88
CA THR A 208 0.48 24.64 29.91
C THR A 208 -0.63 23.70 30.39
N TYR A 209 -0.80 22.59 29.72
CA TYR A 209 -1.72 21.52 30.10
C TYR A 209 -0.96 20.21 30.24
N ASP A 210 -1.22 19.47 31.31
CA ASP A 210 -0.85 18.06 31.39
C ASP A 210 -2.03 17.24 30.90
N VAL A 211 -1.82 16.44 29.86
CA VAL A 211 -2.87 15.64 29.20
C VAL A 211 -2.47 14.18 29.22
N ASP A 212 -3.30 13.32 29.82
CA ASP A 212 -3.12 11.86 29.78
C ASP A 212 -4.09 11.28 28.76
N LEU A 213 -3.56 10.74 27.65
CA LEU A 213 -4.30 10.19 26.53
C LEU A 213 -4.44 8.68 26.65
N LYS A 214 -5.66 8.18 26.46
CA LYS A 214 -5.99 6.79 26.20
C LYS A 214 -6.42 6.65 24.75
N GLN A 215 -5.90 5.64 24.07
CA GLN A 215 -6.16 5.43 22.65
C GLN A 215 -6.80 4.08 22.36
N ARG A 216 -7.92 4.11 21.63
CA ARG A 216 -8.49 2.92 21.02
C ARG A 216 -8.62 3.17 19.52
N TYR A 217 -7.70 2.61 18.74
CA TYR A 217 -7.57 2.86 17.29
C TYR A 217 -7.42 4.36 16.98
N GLN A 218 -8.35 4.95 16.22
CA GLN A 218 -8.39 6.38 15.89
C GLN A 218 -9.08 7.25 16.95
N VAL A 219 -9.69 6.67 17.99
CA VAL A 219 -10.42 7.41 19.03
C VAL A 219 -9.52 7.66 20.23
N LEU A 220 -9.50 8.91 20.67
CA LEU A 220 -8.81 9.33 21.90
C LEU A 220 -9.83 9.72 22.96
N THR A 221 -9.58 9.25 24.16
CA THR A 221 -10.15 9.78 25.39
C THR A 221 -9.01 10.27 26.28
N GLY A 222 -9.29 11.11 27.25
CA GLY A 222 -8.20 11.60 28.08
C GLY A 222 -8.67 12.39 29.28
N GLN A 223 -7.72 12.69 30.16
CA GLN A 223 -7.84 13.62 31.25
C GLN A 223 -6.84 14.76 31.04
N ALA A 224 -7.26 15.96 31.37
CA ALA A 224 -6.39 17.14 31.26
C ALA A 224 -6.47 17.98 32.53
N LYS A 225 -5.37 18.64 32.88
CA LYS A 225 -5.28 19.62 33.96
C LYS A 225 -4.41 20.79 33.55
N ALA A 226 -4.72 21.97 34.07
CA ALA A 226 -3.92 23.18 33.99
C ALA A 226 -3.58 23.66 35.43
N ALA A 227 -2.85 24.75 35.57
CA ALA A 227 -2.51 25.33 36.85
C ALA A 227 -3.77 25.67 37.70
N GLY A 228 -4.90 25.98 37.04
CA GLY A 228 -6.20 26.27 37.69
C GLY A 228 -7.05 25.05 38.09
N GLY A 229 -6.59 23.84 37.82
CA GLY A 229 -7.30 22.60 38.12
C GLY A 229 -7.68 21.76 36.89
N PRO A 230 -8.67 20.87 37.02
CA PRO A 230 -9.11 19.98 35.96
C PRO A 230 -9.64 20.73 34.72
N VAL A 231 -9.32 20.22 33.54
CA VAL A 231 -9.77 20.72 32.24
C VAL A 231 -10.52 19.59 31.53
N GLN A 232 -11.67 19.88 30.94
CA GLN A 232 -12.45 18.86 30.27
C GLN A 232 -11.81 18.53 28.89
N PHE A 233 -11.54 17.25 28.65
CA PHE A 233 -11.09 16.70 27.36
C PHE A 233 -12.30 16.24 26.54
N ARG A 234 -12.35 16.58 25.23
CA ARG A 234 -13.41 16.18 24.29
C ARG A 234 -12.86 15.91 22.89
N ASP A 235 -13.65 15.16 22.11
CA ASP A 235 -13.53 15.01 20.65
C ASP A 235 -12.12 14.61 20.18
N GLY A 236 -11.50 13.68 20.92
CA GLY A 236 -10.15 13.23 20.62
C GLY A 236 -10.11 12.22 19.47
N THR A 237 -9.34 12.50 18.42
CA THR A 237 -9.15 11.61 17.26
C THR A 237 -7.72 11.62 16.76
N VAL A 238 -7.32 10.51 16.10
CA VAL A 238 -6.05 10.38 15.37
C VAL A 238 -6.33 9.87 13.97
N ARG A 239 -5.92 10.62 12.95
CA ARG A 239 -6.03 10.20 11.55
C ARG A 239 -4.65 10.24 10.91
N GLY A 240 -4.04 9.07 10.72
CA GLY A 240 -2.64 9.01 10.34
C GLY A 240 -1.73 9.64 11.41
N ASP A 241 -0.97 10.65 11.05
CA ASP A 241 -0.11 11.43 11.95
C ASP A 241 -0.81 12.67 12.55
N GLU A 242 -2.04 12.97 12.14
CA GLU A 242 -2.80 14.12 12.62
C GLU A 242 -3.61 13.75 13.87
N VAL A 243 -3.45 14.55 14.93
CA VAL A 243 -4.17 14.45 16.19
C VAL A 243 -5.07 15.66 16.36
N THR A 244 -6.32 15.43 16.69
CA THR A 244 -7.28 16.49 17.04
C THR A 244 -7.90 16.19 18.38
N PHE A 245 -8.00 17.18 19.26
CA PHE A 245 -8.75 17.12 20.51
C PHE A 245 -9.18 18.51 20.97
N THR A 246 -10.17 18.59 21.85
CA THR A 246 -10.66 19.84 22.41
C THR A 246 -10.48 19.84 23.92
N LEU A 247 -9.92 20.93 24.46
CA LEU A 247 -9.87 21.22 25.90
C LEU A 247 -10.86 22.33 26.23
N VAL A 248 -11.65 22.16 27.29
CA VAL A 248 -12.61 23.16 27.79
C VAL A 248 -12.21 23.57 29.21
N GLU A 249 -11.76 24.82 29.36
CA GLU A 249 -11.34 25.42 30.61
C GLU A 249 -12.21 26.63 30.94
N GLY A 250 -12.89 26.64 32.08
CA GLY A 250 -13.76 27.75 32.48
C GLY A 250 -14.90 28.05 31.49
N GLY A 251 -15.41 27.03 30.77
CA GLY A 251 -16.41 27.18 29.72
C GLY A 251 -15.88 27.60 28.35
N VAL A 252 -14.59 27.89 28.22
CA VAL A 252 -13.94 28.27 26.96
C VAL A 252 -13.34 27.02 26.29
N ALA A 253 -13.83 26.70 25.10
CA ALA A 253 -13.31 25.59 24.30
C ALA A 253 -12.13 26.03 23.45
N ARG A 254 -11.11 25.17 23.36
CA ARG A 254 -9.97 25.32 22.47
C ARG A 254 -9.67 23.99 21.78
N THR A 255 -9.67 23.96 20.44
CA THR A 255 -9.41 22.76 19.63
C THR A 255 -7.96 22.73 19.18
N PHE A 256 -7.27 21.66 19.51
CA PHE A 256 -5.89 21.41 19.16
C PHE A 256 -5.85 20.51 17.91
N ILE A 257 -5.16 20.95 16.87
CA ILE A 257 -4.95 20.20 15.63
C ILE A 257 -3.46 20.20 15.36
N GLY A 258 -2.85 19.04 15.40
CA GLY A 258 -1.38 18.95 15.23
C GLY A 258 -0.93 17.62 14.66
N LYS A 259 0.35 17.56 14.29
CA LYS A 259 0.99 16.37 13.76
C LYS A 259 1.96 15.78 14.76
N VAL A 260 1.97 14.45 14.81
CA VAL A 260 2.90 13.67 15.63
C VAL A 260 4.18 13.42 14.87
N VAL A 261 5.31 13.75 15.49
CA VAL A 261 6.65 13.42 15.00
C VAL A 261 7.46 12.85 16.18
N GLY A 262 7.52 11.53 16.27
CA GLY A 262 8.14 10.86 17.41
C GLY A 262 7.41 11.16 18.73
N ASP A 263 8.15 11.65 19.74
CA ASP A 263 7.62 12.04 21.05
C ASP A 263 7.15 13.52 21.11
N ARG A 264 6.95 14.14 19.95
CA ARG A 264 6.48 15.53 19.85
C ARG A 264 5.19 15.62 19.05
N LEU A 265 4.38 16.63 19.39
CA LEU A 265 3.18 16.99 18.66
C LEU A 265 3.20 18.50 18.47
N GLU A 266 3.03 18.97 17.25
CA GLU A 266 3.11 20.38 16.89
C GLU A 266 1.93 20.79 16.03
N GLY A 267 1.33 21.96 16.29
CA GLY A 267 0.18 22.40 15.52
C GLY A 267 -0.40 23.73 15.98
N THR A 268 -1.71 23.86 15.78
CA THR A 268 -2.48 25.06 16.10
C THR A 268 -3.57 24.71 17.12
N ALA A 269 -3.65 25.52 18.18
CA ALA A 269 -4.77 25.54 19.12
C ALA A 269 -5.72 26.66 18.68
N ARG A 270 -6.92 26.28 18.21
CA ARG A 270 -7.98 27.19 17.72
C ARG A 270 -8.98 27.50 18.82
N GLY A 271 -9.43 28.75 18.89
CA GLY A 271 -10.43 29.19 19.87
C GLY A 271 -10.68 30.69 19.79
N SER A 272 -10.93 31.34 20.91
CA SER A 272 -11.09 32.81 20.98
C SER A 272 -9.83 33.56 20.44
N ASN A 273 -8.66 33.00 20.62
CA ASN A 273 -7.40 33.45 20.06
C ASN A 273 -6.61 32.23 19.60
N ASP A 274 -6.34 32.14 18.30
CA ASP A 274 -5.53 31.06 17.73
C ASP A 274 -4.07 31.19 18.18
N ALA A 275 -3.44 30.09 18.52
CA ALA A 275 -2.06 30.04 18.94
C ALA A 275 -1.36 28.79 18.39
N ARG A 276 -0.07 28.86 18.16
CA ARG A 276 0.75 27.63 17.99
C ARG A 276 0.80 26.88 19.31
N PHE A 277 0.82 25.55 19.22
CA PHE A 277 1.10 24.71 20.37
C PHE A 277 2.19 23.69 20.04
N THR A 278 2.87 23.28 21.08
CA THR A 278 3.76 22.12 21.08
C THR A 278 3.37 21.20 22.21
N ALA A 279 3.50 19.90 22.00
CA ALA A 279 3.39 18.97 23.10
C ALA A 279 4.57 17.99 23.08
N THR A 280 5.00 17.60 24.27
CA THR A 280 6.08 16.62 24.46
C THR A 280 5.56 15.49 25.33
N ARG A 281 5.86 14.25 24.91
CA ARG A 281 5.49 13.07 25.69
C ARG A 281 6.33 13.02 26.97
N ASN A 282 5.68 12.90 28.11
CA ASN A 282 6.37 12.65 29.37
C ASN A 282 6.79 11.17 29.41
N ARG A 283 8.06 10.93 29.72
CA ARG A 283 8.61 9.58 29.90
C ARG A 283 8.37 9.07 31.31
#